data_bda1df802ffe7a7b6a82a1c32eae1e0f
#
_entry.id   bda1df802ffe7a7b6a82a1c32eae1e0f
#
_cell.length_a   1.000
_cell.length_b   1.000
_cell.length_c   1.000
_cell.angle_alpha   90.00
_cell.angle_beta   90.00
_cell.angle_gamma   90.00
#
_symmetry.space_group_name_H-M   'P 1'
#
loop_
_entity.id
_entity.type
_entity.pdbx_description
1 polymer ?
#
loop_
_entity_poly.entity_id
_entity_poly.type
_entity_poly.pdbx_seq_one_letter_code
_entity_poly.pdbx_strand_id
1 'polypeptide(L)'
;CMMMKQANQAFKIEKHVHNYPHCWRTDKPVLYYPLDSWFIRSTAVKERMIELNKTINWKPESTGTGRFGKWLENLNDWNLSRSRYWGTPLPIWRNDEGEELCIGSVEELYNEIEKAVAAGFMAENPYKKMGFVPGTYSKENYDKIDLHRPYVDDIVLVSATGKPMQR
;
A
#
# COMPACT_ATOMS: atom_id res chain seq x y z
N CYS A 1 16.35 -29.58 8.42
CA CYS A 1 16.20 -30.92 9.04
C CYS A 1 17.55 -31.54 9.41
N MET A 2 18.57 -31.62 8.51
CA MET A 2 19.84 -32.27 8.79
C MET A 2 20.57 -31.68 9.99
N MET A 3 20.69 -30.35 10.08
CA MET A 3 21.33 -29.67 11.21
C MET A 3 20.66 -30.01 12.56
N MET A 4 19.34 -30.01 12.61
CA MET A 4 18.61 -30.36 13.83
C MET A 4 18.79 -31.83 14.21
N LYS A 5 18.91 -32.73 13.21
CA LYS A 5 19.23 -34.13 13.46
C LYS A 5 20.62 -34.28 14.06
N GLN A 6 21.63 -33.59 13.51
CA GLN A 6 22.99 -33.61 14.01
C GLN A 6 23.12 -33.02 15.41
N ALA A 7 22.34 -31.97 15.71
CA ALA A 7 22.29 -31.37 17.04
C ALA A 7 21.42 -32.14 18.05
N ASN A 8 20.88 -33.30 17.68
CA ASN A 8 19.95 -34.11 18.48
C ASN A 8 18.72 -33.34 19.00
N GLN A 9 18.23 -32.40 18.16
CA GLN A 9 17.06 -31.56 18.45
C GLN A 9 15.82 -32.00 17.67
N ALA A 10 15.91 -33.02 16.82
CA ALA A 10 14.80 -33.55 16.05
C ALA A 10 14.25 -34.83 16.70
N PHE A 11 13.02 -34.79 17.16
CA PHE A 11 12.33 -35.95 17.70
C PHE A 11 12.11 -37.04 16.63
N LYS A 12 11.66 -36.65 15.43
CA LYS A 12 11.41 -37.57 14.31
C LYS A 12 11.58 -36.81 12.99
N ILE A 13 12.11 -37.48 11.99
CA ILE A 13 12.22 -36.96 10.61
C ILE A 13 11.59 -37.97 9.69
N GLU A 14 10.54 -37.59 8.99
CA GLU A 14 9.85 -38.42 7.99
C GLU A 14 9.83 -37.71 6.64
N LYS A 15 9.86 -38.48 5.58
CA LYS A 15 9.64 -37.98 4.23
C LYS A 15 8.12 -37.93 3.98
N HIS A 16 7.62 -36.71 3.73
CA HIS A 16 6.23 -36.48 3.37
C HIS A 16 6.14 -35.98 1.93
N VAL A 17 5.28 -36.64 1.14
CA VAL A 17 4.99 -36.26 -0.23
C VAL A 17 3.70 -35.46 -0.24
N HIS A 18 3.75 -34.23 -0.71
CA HIS A 18 2.58 -33.35 -0.80
C HIS A 18 2.65 -32.50 -2.06
N ASN A 19 1.52 -31.96 -2.49
CA ASN A 19 1.49 -30.98 -3.56
C ASN A 19 2.12 -29.68 -3.08
N TYR A 20 3.02 -29.12 -3.89
CA TYR A 20 3.66 -27.83 -3.64
C TYR A 20 3.15 -26.79 -4.65
N PRO A 21 2.79 -25.58 -4.23
CA PRO A 21 2.29 -24.56 -5.13
C PRO A 21 3.38 -24.09 -6.10
N HIS A 22 3.02 -23.97 -7.38
CA HIS A 22 3.86 -23.48 -8.44
C HIS A 22 3.29 -22.19 -9.03
N CYS A 23 4.17 -21.34 -9.52
CA CYS A 23 3.78 -20.11 -10.20
C CYS A 23 3.11 -20.45 -11.53
N TRP A 24 1.85 -20.05 -11.71
CA TRP A 24 1.07 -20.35 -12.91
C TRP A 24 1.66 -19.79 -14.23
N ARG A 25 2.59 -18.82 -14.16
CA ARG A 25 3.27 -18.27 -15.34
C ARG A 25 4.56 -18.98 -15.71
N THR A 26 5.29 -19.47 -14.74
CA THR A 26 6.65 -20.00 -14.93
C THR A 26 6.76 -21.47 -14.58
N ASP A 27 5.71 -22.07 -14.02
CA ASP A 27 5.66 -23.44 -13.50
C ASP A 27 6.79 -23.77 -12.51
N LYS A 28 7.39 -22.75 -11.90
CA LYS A 28 8.42 -22.90 -10.88
C LYS A 28 7.82 -22.92 -9.48
N PRO A 29 8.43 -23.65 -8.53
CA PRO A 29 7.97 -23.64 -7.14
C PRO A 29 7.94 -22.23 -6.56
N VAL A 30 6.87 -21.93 -5.81
CA VAL A 30 6.72 -20.64 -5.13
C VAL A 30 7.49 -20.67 -3.82
N LEU A 31 8.29 -19.64 -3.58
CA LEU A 31 8.94 -19.44 -2.29
C LEU A 31 8.09 -18.50 -1.44
N TYR A 32 7.75 -18.92 -0.22
CA TYR A 32 7.15 -18.05 0.79
C TYR A 32 8.24 -17.21 1.44
N TYR A 33 8.23 -15.92 1.15
CA TYR A 33 9.22 -14.97 1.63
C TYR A 33 8.55 -13.73 2.21
N PRO A 34 8.87 -13.30 3.44
CA PRO A 34 8.33 -12.08 4.01
C PRO A 34 8.92 -10.86 3.28
N LEU A 35 8.04 -9.90 2.96
CA LEU A 35 8.40 -8.63 2.36
C LEU A 35 7.74 -7.51 3.17
N ASP A 36 8.47 -6.42 3.37
CA ASP A 36 7.90 -5.21 3.93
C ASP A 36 6.76 -4.71 3.05
N SER A 37 5.67 -4.36 3.68
CA SER A 37 4.44 -4.03 2.97
C SER A 37 3.66 -2.94 3.70
N TRP A 38 2.93 -2.14 2.93
CA TRP A 38 2.00 -1.16 3.47
C TRP A 38 0.66 -1.79 3.80
N PHE A 39 0.16 -1.51 4.99
CA PHE A 39 -1.13 -2.01 5.47
C PHE A 39 -2.03 -0.85 5.93
N ILE A 40 -3.33 -0.96 5.61
CA ILE A 40 -4.34 -0.21 6.35
C ILE A 40 -4.68 -1.01 7.60
N ARG A 41 -4.52 -0.41 8.78
CA ARG A 41 -4.85 -1.02 10.07
C ARG A 41 -6.36 -1.11 10.27
N SER A 42 -7.03 -1.92 9.44
CA SER A 42 -8.48 -2.11 9.45
C SER A 42 -8.97 -2.66 10.80
N THR A 43 -8.13 -3.44 11.49
CA THR A 43 -8.44 -4.00 12.80
C THR A 43 -8.65 -2.92 13.88
N ALA A 44 -8.08 -1.72 13.71
CA ALA A 44 -8.27 -0.61 14.64
C ALA A 44 -9.72 -0.13 14.76
N VAL A 45 -10.54 -0.34 13.73
CA VAL A 45 -11.95 0.08 13.68
C VAL A 45 -12.92 -1.10 13.60
N LYS A 46 -12.41 -2.32 13.74
CA LYS A 46 -13.16 -3.57 13.58
C LYS A 46 -14.42 -3.62 14.45
N GLU A 47 -14.29 -3.39 15.75
CA GLU A 47 -15.41 -3.46 16.68
C GLU A 47 -16.50 -2.44 16.32
N ARG A 48 -16.08 -1.22 15.95
CA ARG A 48 -17.02 -0.18 15.52
C ARG A 48 -17.73 -0.56 14.22
N MET A 49 -17.05 -1.21 13.28
CA MET A 49 -17.65 -1.71 12.03
C MET A 49 -18.68 -2.81 12.32
N ILE A 50 -18.41 -3.72 13.24
CA ILE A 50 -19.34 -4.76 13.68
C ILE A 50 -20.61 -4.14 14.30
N GLU A 51 -20.45 -3.14 15.16
CA GLU A 51 -21.59 -2.40 15.74
C GLU A 51 -22.44 -1.73 14.66
N LEU A 52 -21.80 -0.99 13.76
CA LEU A 52 -22.48 -0.29 12.67
C LEU A 52 -23.17 -1.25 11.70
N ASN A 53 -22.60 -2.41 11.43
CA ASN A 53 -23.22 -3.44 10.61
C ASN A 53 -24.58 -3.88 11.14
N LYS A 54 -24.78 -3.91 12.46
CA LYS A 54 -26.05 -4.26 13.11
C LYS A 54 -27.14 -3.22 12.91
N THR A 55 -26.78 -1.97 12.58
CA THR A 55 -27.74 -0.88 12.34
C THR A 55 -28.25 -0.85 10.90
N ILE A 56 -27.67 -1.62 9.99
CA ILE A 56 -28.03 -1.65 8.57
C ILE A 56 -29.24 -2.57 8.37
N ASN A 57 -30.26 -2.09 7.68
CA ASN A 57 -31.41 -2.90 7.28
C ASN A 57 -31.07 -3.75 6.04
N TRP A 58 -30.39 -4.85 6.27
CA TRP A 58 -29.97 -5.78 5.21
C TRP A 58 -31.16 -6.48 4.53
N LYS A 59 -31.10 -6.59 3.20
CA LYS A 59 -32.07 -7.34 2.39
C LYS A 59 -31.34 -8.35 1.47
N PRO A 60 -31.32 -9.64 1.79
CA PRO A 60 -31.88 -10.29 2.99
C PRO A 60 -31.04 -10.05 4.25
N GLU A 61 -31.67 -10.16 5.41
CA GLU A 61 -31.02 -9.99 6.73
C GLU A 61 -29.80 -10.92 6.93
N SER A 62 -29.84 -12.12 6.36
CA SER A 62 -28.76 -13.09 6.40
C SER A 62 -27.42 -12.59 5.77
N THR A 63 -27.46 -11.54 4.97
CA THR A 63 -26.24 -10.91 4.46
C THR A 63 -25.43 -10.27 5.59
N GLY A 64 -26.10 -9.52 6.44
CA GLY A 64 -25.46 -8.80 7.57
C GLY A 64 -25.04 -9.71 8.71
N THR A 65 -25.88 -10.69 9.08
CA THR A 65 -25.61 -11.64 10.17
C THR A 65 -24.76 -12.84 9.72
N GLY A 66 -24.79 -13.17 8.43
CA GLY A 66 -24.07 -14.29 7.85
C GLY A 66 -22.71 -13.89 7.26
N ARG A 67 -22.60 -13.93 5.92
CA ARG A 67 -21.33 -13.79 5.23
C ARG A 67 -20.57 -12.51 5.55
N PHE A 68 -21.23 -11.36 5.52
CA PHE A 68 -20.59 -10.06 5.76
C PHE A 68 -20.24 -9.88 7.24
N GLY A 69 -21.16 -10.22 8.17
CA GLY A 69 -20.88 -10.15 9.60
C GLY A 69 -19.71 -11.03 10.02
N LYS A 70 -19.67 -12.28 9.53
CA LYS A 70 -18.54 -13.19 9.78
C LYS A 70 -17.23 -12.69 9.17
N TRP A 71 -17.28 -12.02 8.02
CA TRP A 71 -16.10 -11.42 7.42
C TRP A 71 -15.57 -10.27 8.29
N LEU A 72 -16.44 -9.42 8.85
CA LEU A 72 -16.04 -8.37 9.80
C LEU A 72 -15.43 -8.96 11.09
N GLU A 73 -16.05 -10.02 11.64
CA GLU A 73 -15.53 -10.70 12.84
C GLU A 73 -14.12 -11.28 12.65
N ASN A 74 -13.79 -11.67 11.43
CA ASN A 74 -12.49 -12.22 11.05
C ASN A 74 -11.63 -11.22 10.28
N LEU A 75 -11.92 -9.92 10.39
CA LEU A 75 -11.20 -8.87 9.69
C LEU A 75 -9.73 -8.84 10.09
N ASN A 76 -8.85 -8.82 9.10
CA ASN A 76 -7.43 -8.59 9.21
C ASN A 76 -7.05 -7.25 8.59
N ASP A 77 -5.86 -6.75 8.90
CA ASP A 77 -5.32 -5.55 8.28
C ASP A 77 -5.17 -5.73 6.77
N TRP A 78 -5.49 -4.68 6.03
CA TRP A 78 -5.54 -4.73 4.59
C TRP A 78 -4.20 -4.42 3.97
N ASN A 79 -3.53 -5.43 3.40
CA ASN A 79 -2.29 -5.28 2.65
C ASN A 79 -2.55 -4.57 1.31
N LEU A 80 -1.95 -3.40 1.13
CA LEU A 80 -2.04 -2.60 -0.11
C LEU A 80 -0.90 -2.86 -1.08
N SER A 81 0.25 -3.34 -0.60
CA SER A 81 1.44 -3.51 -1.43
C SER A 81 1.25 -4.60 -2.48
N ARG A 82 1.76 -4.33 -3.68
CA ARG A 82 1.83 -5.30 -4.78
C ARG A 82 3.19 -5.17 -5.46
N SER A 83 3.98 -6.24 -5.46
CA SER A 83 5.29 -6.30 -6.11
C SER A 83 5.15 -6.48 -7.63
N ARG A 84 4.48 -5.51 -8.27
CA ARG A 84 4.29 -5.48 -9.72
C ARG A 84 4.70 -4.12 -10.26
N TYR A 85 5.30 -4.11 -11.44
CA TYR A 85 5.75 -2.87 -12.08
C TYR A 85 4.61 -1.86 -12.25
N TRP A 86 3.47 -2.29 -12.78
CA TRP A 86 2.27 -1.48 -12.93
C TRP A 86 1.24 -1.88 -11.86
N GLY A 87 1.44 -1.38 -10.66
CA GLY A 87 0.53 -1.59 -9.54
C GLY A 87 -0.22 -0.33 -9.18
N THR A 88 -1.16 -0.42 -8.24
CA THR A 88 -1.82 0.77 -7.67
C THR A 88 -0.76 1.68 -7.06
N PRO A 89 -0.67 2.96 -7.45
CA PRO A 89 0.28 3.88 -6.86
C PRO A 89 -0.07 4.15 -5.40
N LEU A 90 0.93 4.03 -4.53
CA LEU A 90 0.81 4.44 -3.12
C LEU A 90 1.48 5.80 -2.97
N PRO A 91 0.72 6.87 -2.68
CA PRO A 91 1.24 8.23 -2.62
C PRO A 91 1.90 8.52 -1.27
N ILE A 92 2.94 7.76 -0.93
CA ILE A 92 3.64 7.85 0.35
C ILE A 92 5.10 8.21 0.09
N TRP A 93 5.55 9.32 0.66
CA TRP A 93 6.95 9.75 0.68
C TRP A 93 7.51 9.57 2.08
N ARG A 94 8.78 9.19 2.16
CA ARG A 94 9.48 8.98 3.43
C ARG A 94 10.93 9.42 3.33
N ASN A 95 11.56 9.66 4.49
CA ASN A 95 12.99 9.90 4.60
C ASN A 95 13.67 8.81 5.45
N ASP A 96 14.99 8.87 5.53
CA ASP A 96 15.79 7.90 6.29
C ASP A 96 15.59 8.02 7.82
N GLU A 97 14.97 9.09 8.31
CA GLU A 97 14.66 9.28 9.72
C GLU A 97 13.29 8.70 10.12
N GLY A 98 12.55 8.14 9.13
CA GLY A 98 11.26 7.50 9.34
C GLY A 98 10.08 8.46 9.36
N GLU A 99 10.28 9.74 8.96
CA GLU A 99 9.14 10.62 8.69
C GLU A 99 8.42 10.18 7.42
N GLU A 100 7.10 10.17 7.45
CA GLU A 100 6.24 9.70 6.37
C GLU A 100 5.17 10.75 6.06
N LEU A 101 4.92 10.96 4.77
CA LEU A 101 3.87 11.84 4.26
C LEU A 101 3.02 11.07 3.24
N CYS A 102 1.75 10.91 3.56
CA CYS A 102 0.76 10.33 2.65
C CYS A 102 -0.04 11.44 1.99
N ILE A 103 0.02 11.50 0.67
CA ILE A 103 -0.65 12.54 -0.14
C ILE A 103 -2.08 12.10 -0.46
N GLY A 104 -3.05 12.94 -0.09
CA GLY A 104 -4.47 12.66 -0.26
C GLY A 104 -5.08 13.16 -1.57
N SER A 105 -4.39 14.03 -2.32
CA SER A 105 -4.88 14.55 -3.60
C SER A 105 -3.75 15.03 -4.51
N VAL A 106 -4.04 15.15 -5.82
CA VAL A 106 -3.08 15.73 -6.79
C VAL A 106 -2.77 17.19 -6.48
N GLU A 107 -3.74 17.94 -5.99
CA GLU A 107 -3.57 19.34 -5.59
C GLU A 107 -2.65 19.47 -4.37
N GLU A 108 -2.81 18.58 -3.40
CA GLU A 108 -1.89 18.49 -2.26
C GLU A 108 -0.47 18.17 -2.74
N LEU A 109 -0.31 17.17 -3.61
CA LEU A 109 0.99 16.84 -4.19
C LEU A 109 1.61 18.03 -4.92
N TYR A 110 0.82 18.74 -5.72
CA TYR A 110 1.28 19.97 -6.39
C TYR A 110 1.83 20.99 -5.38
N ASN A 111 1.11 21.23 -4.29
CA ASN A 111 1.50 22.20 -3.26
C ASN A 111 2.73 21.73 -2.48
N GLU A 112 2.86 20.46 -2.19
CA GLU A 112 4.06 19.91 -1.53
C GLU A 112 5.29 19.96 -2.44
N ILE A 113 5.14 19.78 -3.76
CA ILE A 113 6.22 20.00 -4.73
C ILE A 113 6.65 21.48 -4.75
N GLU A 114 5.70 22.44 -4.72
CA GLU A 114 6.04 23.87 -4.65
C GLU A 114 6.88 24.20 -3.39
N LYS A 115 6.57 23.56 -2.25
CA LYS A 115 7.40 23.68 -1.04
C LYS A 115 8.80 23.11 -1.26
N ALA A 116 8.91 21.97 -1.94
CA ALA A 116 10.21 21.35 -2.26
C ALA A 116 11.05 22.20 -3.22
N VAL A 117 10.41 22.86 -4.18
CA VAL A 117 11.07 23.84 -5.07
C VAL A 117 11.56 25.05 -4.26
N ALA A 118 10.74 25.61 -3.37
CA ALA A 118 11.11 26.72 -2.51
C ALA A 118 12.26 26.36 -1.55
N ALA A 119 12.34 25.10 -1.11
CA ALA A 119 13.42 24.59 -0.26
C ALA A 119 14.68 24.17 -1.06
N GLY A 120 14.65 24.22 -2.38
CA GLY A 120 15.80 23.90 -3.24
C GLY A 120 16.02 22.39 -3.51
N PHE A 121 15.07 21.53 -3.12
CA PHE A 121 15.15 20.08 -3.38
C PHE A 121 14.64 19.67 -4.77
N MET A 122 13.83 20.53 -5.39
CA MET A 122 13.34 20.38 -6.77
C MET A 122 13.68 21.65 -7.54
N ALA A 123 14.08 21.51 -8.81
CA ALA A 123 14.37 22.66 -9.68
C ALA A 123 13.09 23.37 -10.14
N GLU A 124 12.05 22.62 -10.43
CA GLU A 124 10.75 23.12 -10.87
C GLU A 124 9.64 22.12 -10.51
N ASN A 125 8.40 22.58 -10.50
CA ASN A 125 7.24 21.70 -10.35
C ASN A 125 6.87 21.09 -11.73
N PRO A 126 7.00 19.77 -11.94
CA PRO A 126 6.70 19.13 -13.22
C PRO A 126 5.24 19.29 -13.62
N TYR A 127 4.31 19.35 -12.68
CA TYR A 127 2.88 19.50 -12.96
C TYR A 127 2.52 20.89 -13.47
N LYS A 128 3.24 21.91 -12.98
CA LYS A 128 3.13 23.28 -13.50
C LYS A 128 3.59 23.36 -14.95
N LYS A 129 4.69 22.67 -15.27
CA LYS A 129 5.20 22.56 -16.66
C LYS A 129 4.22 21.85 -17.58
N MET A 130 3.51 20.84 -17.09
CA MET A 130 2.44 20.14 -17.84
C MET A 130 1.17 20.98 -17.98
N GLY A 131 1.10 22.15 -17.37
CA GLY A 131 -0.06 23.04 -17.41
C GLY A 131 -1.21 22.56 -16.52
N PHE A 132 -0.92 21.81 -15.45
CA PHE A 132 -1.92 21.48 -14.43
C PHE A 132 -2.27 22.75 -13.65
N VAL A 133 -3.57 22.96 -13.43
CA VAL A 133 -4.10 24.13 -12.71
C VAL A 133 -4.84 23.63 -11.46
N PRO A 134 -4.27 23.86 -10.25
CA PRO A 134 -4.94 23.52 -8.99
C PRO A 134 -6.33 24.16 -8.90
N GLY A 135 -7.30 23.45 -8.30
CA GLY A 135 -8.68 23.93 -8.17
C GLY A 135 -9.55 23.81 -9.43
N THR A 136 -8.98 23.34 -10.56
CA THR A 136 -9.74 23.12 -11.80
C THR A 136 -10.08 21.63 -11.94
N TYR A 137 -11.27 21.24 -11.53
CA TYR A 137 -11.74 19.84 -11.49
C TYR A 137 -12.33 19.42 -12.84
N SER A 138 -11.53 19.45 -13.88
CA SER A 138 -11.90 18.94 -15.21
C SER A 138 -11.11 17.70 -15.59
N LYS A 139 -11.70 16.84 -16.41
CA LYS A 139 -11.03 15.63 -16.90
C LYS A 139 -9.73 15.99 -17.62
N GLU A 140 -9.76 16.99 -18.49
CA GLU A 140 -8.63 17.44 -19.30
C GLU A 140 -7.46 17.94 -18.45
N ASN A 141 -7.74 18.48 -17.27
CA ASN A 141 -6.72 18.92 -16.33
C ASN A 141 -6.07 17.74 -15.59
N TYR A 142 -6.88 16.78 -15.14
CA TYR A 142 -6.38 15.61 -14.40
C TYR A 142 -5.76 14.54 -15.28
N ASP A 143 -6.16 14.40 -16.53
CA ASP A 143 -5.56 13.47 -17.51
C ASP A 143 -4.07 13.79 -17.81
N LYS A 144 -3.58 14.96 -17.39
CA LYS A 144 -2.16 15.34 -17.50
C LYS A 144 -1.28 14.67 -16.45
N ILE A 145 -1.87 14.13 -15.38
CA ILE A 145 -1.17 13.62 -14.22
C ILE A 145 -1.25 12.10 -14.18
N ASP A 146 -0.11 11.45 -14.12
CA ASP A 146 0.01 10.02 -13.85
C ASP A 146 0.82 9.82 -12.57
N LEU A 147 0.26 9.08 -11.60
CA LEU A 147 0.88 8.79 -10.31
C LEU A 147 1.60 7.44 -10.27
N HIS A 148 1.62 6.69 -11.39
CA HIS A 148 2.36 5.44 -11.48
C HIS A 148 3.87 5.66 -11.62
N ARG A 149 4.63 4.63 -11.32
CA ARG A 149 6.03 4.57 -11.70
C ARG A 149 6.16 4.54 -13.23
N PRO A 150 7.13 5.22 -13.83
CA PRO A 150 8.20 6.03 -13.24
C PRO A 150 7.87 7.53 -13.06
N TYR A 151 6.61 7.95 -13.32
CA TYR A 151 6.24 9.38 -13.46
C TYR A 151 6.40 10.20 -12.20
N VAL A 152 6.43 9.56 -11.03
CA VAL A 152 6.53 10.25 -9.72
C VAL A 152 7.77 9.87 -8.92
N ASP A 153 8.62 8.96 -9.43
CA ASP A 153 9.77 8.46 -8.68
C ASP A 153 10.86 9.55 -8.49
N ASP A 154 10.93 10.54 -9.39
CA ASP A 154 11.85 11.66 -9.29
C ASP A 154 11.31 12.84 -8.46
N ILE A 155 10.09 12.73 -7.93
CA ILE A 155 9.49 13.78 -7.10
C ILE A 155 10.02 13.66 -5.69
N VAL A 156 10.72 14.71 -5.24
CA VAL A 156 11.20 14.89 -3.88
C VAL A 156 10.27 15.85 -3.16
N LEU A 157 9.83 15.51 -1.95
CA LEU A 157 9.04 16.37 -1.08
C LEU A 157 9.88 16.81 0.12
N VAL A 158 9.34 17.70 0.95
CA VAL A 158 10.01 18.23 2.15
C VAL A 158 9.26 17.77 3.38
N SER A 159 9.97 17.16 4.32
CA SER A 159 9.42 16.77 5.61
C SER A 159 9.14 17.98 6.52
N ALA A 160 8.41 17.74 7.61
CA ALA A 160 8.15 18.74 8.62
C ALA A 160 9.44 19.30 9.26
N THR A 161 10.52 18.52 9.28
CA THR A 161 11.85 18.91 9.78
C THR A 161 12.73 19.57 8.70
N GLY A 162 12.21 19.76 7.48
CA GLY A 162 12.94 20.41 6.38
C GLY A 162 13.89 19.48 5.62
N LYS A 163 13.72 18.16 5.71
CA LYS A 163 14.55 17.16 5.04
C LYS A 163 13.89 16.61 3.78
N PRO A 164 14.70 16.16 2.78
CA PRO A 164 14.13 15.59 1.57
C PRO A 164 13.46 14.25 1.87
N MET A 165 12.33 14.01 1.21
CA MET A 165 11.56 12.78 1.26
C MET A 165 11.44 12.20 -0.14
N GLN A 166 11.62 10.89 -0.27
CA GLN A 166 11.47 10.14 -1.52
C GLN A 166 10.34 9.13 -1.41
N ARG A 167 9.82 8.73 -2.57
CA ARG A 167 8.74 7.74 -2.66
C ARG A 167 9.28 6.32 -2.59
#